data_a2a4c8448cfaa0a810622df5452c4201
#
_entry.id   a2a4c8448cfaa0a810622df5452c4201
#
_cell.length_a   1.000
_cell.length_b   1.000
_cell.length_c   1.000
_cell.angle_alpha   90.00
_cell.angle_beta   90.00
_cell.angle_gamma   90.00
#
_symmetry.space_group_name_H-M   'P 1'
#
loop_
_entity.id
_entity.type
_entity.pdbx_description
1 polymer ?
#
loop_
_entity_poly.entity_id
_entity_poly.type
_entity_poly.pdbx_seq_one_letter_code
_entity_poly.pdbx_strand_id
1 'polypeptide(L)'
;MTFIVDGHLTFDNLLPFLANWYDRRAIVNSIILACAVGFAGTIIGFIFAFAVTRLSLPKWLTFFISAVTLLPLISPPFTSSIALTLCLGPNGIILTALGLENFNFFGFWGTFISETLTYFPIAFMTLSTILMRIDPNLEDAAYSLGASPFNVFKSVTFPLSVPGLANAFLLVFSCSLADFATPLVLGG
;
A
#
# COMPACT_ATOMS: atom_id res chain seq x y z
N MET A 1 -20.26 -14.05 16.72
CA MET A 1 -20.59 -15.28 15.98
C MET A 1 -19.75 -16.40 16.56
N THR A 2 -20.36 -17.40 17.16
CA THR A 2 -19.66 -18.56 17.66
C THR A 2 -19.77 -19.67 16.64
N PHE A 3 -18.64 -20.23 16.22
CA PHE A 3 -18.59 -21.45 15.41
C PHE A 3 -18.90 -22.71 16.22
N ILE A 4 -19.21 -22.54 17.50
CA ILE A 4 -19.55 -23.63 18.42
C ILE A 4 -20.97 -23.36 18.93
N VAL A 5 -21.90 -24.22 18.56
CA VAL A 5 -23.28 -24.26 19.08
C VAL A 5 -23.47 -25.63 19.73
N ASP A 6 -23.88 -25.67 20.99
CA ASP A 6 -24.10 -26.88 21.78
C ASP A 6 -22.90 -27.86 21.81
N GLY A 7 -21.67 -27.30 21.76
CA GLY A 7 -20.42 -28.10 21.81
C GLY A 7 -20.00 -28.70 20.47
N HIS A 8 -20.71 -28.43 19.37
CA HIS A 8 -20.38 -28.88 18.01
C HIS A 8 -19.93 -27.73 17.16
N LEU A 9 -18.87 -27.95 16.32
CA LEU A 9 -18.46 -27.02 15.28
C LEU A 9 -19.54 -26.99 14.19
N THR A 10 -20.17 -25.82 13.99
CA THR A 10 -21.16 -25.63 12.92
C THR A 10 -20.79 -24.44 12.05
N PHE A 11 -21.05 -24.57 10.75
CA PHE A 11 -20.91 -23.50 9.76
C PHE A 11 -22.27 -22.91 9.37
N ASP A 12 -23.36 -23.31 10.03
CA ASP A 12 -24.72 -22.88 9.69
C ASP A 12 -24.91 -21.37 9.84
N ASN A 13 -24.11 -20.71 10.67
CA ASN A 13 -24.10 -19.26 10.82
C ASN A 13 -23.41 -18.53 9.64
N LEU A 14 -22.60 -19.22 8.83
CA LEU A 14 -21.97 -18.65 7.63
C LEU A 14 -22.91 -18.61 6.45
N LEU A 15 -23.83 -19.56 6.33
CA LEU A 15 -24.76 -19.63 5.21
C LEU A 15 -25.66 -18.38 5.11
N PRO A 16 -26.34 -17.92 6.19
CA PRO A 16 -27.11 -16.69 6.19
C PRO A 16 -26.27 -15.45 5.85
N PHE A 17 -25.03 -15.39 6.39
CA PHE A 17 -24.10 -14.29 6.10
C PHE A 17 -23.70 -14.25 4.62
N LEU A 18 -23.37 -15.38 4.01
CA LEU A 18 -23.03 -15.49 2.59
C LEU A 18 -24.27 -15.35 1.68
N ALA A 19 -25.47 -15.66 2.18
CA ALA A 19 -26.72 -15.47 1.42
C ALA A 19 -27.16 -14.01 1.36
N ASN A 20 -26.76 -13.19 2.33
CA ASN A 20 -27.10 -11.79 2.39
C ASN A 20 -26.32 -11.00 1.33
N TRP A 21 -27.05 -10.29 0.47
CA TRP A 21 -26.46 -9.45 -0.60
C TRP A 21 -25.51 -8.38 -0.06
N TYR A 22 -25.85 -7.74 1.06
CA TYR A 22 -25.04 -6.68 1.65
C TYR A 22 -23.67 -7.20 2.15
N ASP A 23 -23.67 -8.36 2.82
CA ASP A 23 -22.46 -8.94 3.37
C ASP A 23 -21.51 -9.43 2.26
N ARG A 24 -22.06 -10.05 1.20
CA ARG A 24 -21.25 -10.43 0.03
C ARG A 24 -20.65 -9.22 -0.66
N ARG A 25 -21.40 -8.14 -0.81
CA ARG A 25 -20.90 -6.90 -1.42
C ARG A 25 -19.80 -6.26 -0.58
N ALA A 26 -19.92 -6.27 0.75
CA ALA A 26 -18.90 -5.81 1.65
C ALA A 26 -17.59 -6.60 1.49
N ILE A 27 -17.67 -7.94 1.44
CA ILE A 27 -16.50 -8.80 1.23
C ILE A 27 -15.82 -8.49 -0.10
N VAL A 28 -16.60 -8.41 -1.19
CA VAL A 28 -16.04 -8.11 -2.52
C VAL A 28 -15.39 -6.74 -2.55
N ASN A 29 -16.03 -5.72 -1.98
CA ASN A 29 -15.48 -4.38 -1.92
C ASN A 29 -14.17 -4.32 -1.11
N SER A 30 -14.09 -5.05 0.02
CA SER A 30 -12.87 -5.14 0.82
C SER A 30 -11.72 -5.80 0.05
N ILE A 31 -12.01 -6.87 -0.70
CA ILE A 31 -11.00 -7.53 -1.54
C ILE A 31 -10.53 -6.61 -2.67
N ILE A 32 -11.45 -5.92 -3.33
CA ILE A 32 -11.12 -4.96 -4.40
C ILE A 32 -10.28 -3.82 -3.85
N LEU A 33 -10.67 -3.26 -2.70
CA LEU A 33 -9.91 -2.21 -2.02
C LEU A 33 -8.50 -2.69 -1.67
N ALA A 34 -8.38 -3.83 -1.01
CA ALA A 34 -7.09 -4.40 -0.61
C ALA A 34 -6.19 -4.71 -1.82
N CYS A 35 -6.75 -5.21 -2.93
CA CYS A 35 -6.01 -5.39 -4.18
C CYS A 35 -5.51 -4.04 -4.74
N ALA A 36 -6.38 -3.03 -4.79
CA ALA A 36 -6.02 -1.72 -5.30
C ALA A 36 -4.92 -1.06 -4.45
N VAL A 37 -5.06 -1.10 -3.12
CA VAL A 37 -4.06 -0.60 -2.17
C VAL A 37 -2.75 -1.39 -2.29
N GLY A 38 -2.84 -2.73 -2.40
CA GLY A 38 -1.69 -3.60 -2.61
C GLY A 38 -0.89 -3.23 -3.86
N PHE A 39 -1.56 -3.03 -4.99
CA PHE A 39 -0.91 -2.60 -6.23
C PHE A 39 -0.32 -1.18 -6.12
N ALA A 40 -1.11 -0.21 -5.69
CA ALA A 40 -0.67 1.18 -5.59
C ALA A 40 0.48 1.34 -4.59
N GLY A 41 0.34 0.75 -3.40
CA GLY A 41 1.37 0.77 -2.35
C GLY A 41 2.67 0.11 -2.80
N THR A 42 2.58 -1.03 -3.52
CA THR A 42 3.76 -1.72 -4.07
C THR A 42 4.45 -0.89 -5.14
N ILE A 43 3.70 -0.25 -6.05
CA ILE A 43 4.27 0.62 -7.09
C ILE A 43 4.98 1.81 -6.47
N ILE A 44 4.32 2.52 -5.55
CA ILE A 44 4.90 3.67 -4.86
C ILE A 44 6.13 3.23 -4.06
N GLY A 45 6.02 2.15 -3.27
CA GLY A 45 7.12 1.58 -2.50
C GLY A 45 8.31 1.19 -3.37
N PHE A 46 8.06 0.60 -4.56
CA PHE A 46 9.12 0.25 -5.51
C PHE A 46 9.83 1.49 -6.07
N ILE A 47 9.08 2.54 -6.43
CA ILE A 47 9.67 3.79 -6.95
C ILE A 47 10.63 4.39 -5.91
N PHE A 48 10.18 4.51 -4.65
CA PHE A 48 11.02 5.04 -3.57
C PHE A 48 12.19 4.11 -3.25
N ALA A 49 11.98 2.79 -3.19
CA ALA A 49 13.02 1.81 -2.95
C ALA A 49 14.09 1.84 -4.06
N PHE A 50 13.68 1.90 -5.31
CA PHE A 50 14.58 2.01 -6.46
C PHE A 50 15.37 3.33 -6.41
N ALA A 51 14.71 4.44 -6.12
CA ALA A 51 15.38 5.75 -6.00
C ALA A 51 16.47 5.74 -4.94
N VAL A 52 16.21 5.17 -3.77
CA VAL A 52 17.16 5.14 -2.65
C VAL A 52 18.29 4.14 -2.87
N THR A 53 18.04 3.02 -3.58
CA THR A 53 19.03 1.94 -3.71
C THR A 53 19.82 1.98 -5.01
N ARG A 54 19.28 2.54 -6.10
CA ARG A 54 19.88 2.49 -7.44
C ARG A 54 20.28 3.85 -8.00
N LEU A 55 19.66 4.94 -7.53
CA LEU A 55 20.10 6.27 -7.96
C LEU A 55 21.26 6.75 -7.09
N SER A 56 22.24 7.38 -7.73
CA SER A 56 23.41 7.99 -7.03
C SER A 56 23.00 9.29 -6.33
N LEU A 57 22.12 9.18 -5.35
CA LEU A 57 21.66 10.30 -4.55
C LEU A 57 22.68 10.65 -3.44
N PRO A 58 22.82 11.93 -3.08
CA PRO A 58 23.63 12.30 -1.92
C PRO A 58 23.06 11.68 -0.64
N LYS A 59 23.93 11.29 0.29
CA LYS A 59 23.56 10.56 1.52
C LYS A 59 22.47 11.26 2.34
N TRP A 60 22.51 12.59 2.41
CA TRP A 60 21.49 13.35 3.14
C TRP A 60 20.09 13.22 2.51
N LEU A 61 20.01 13.19 1.16
CA LEU A 61 18.75 13.05 0.43
C LEU A 61 18.20 11.62 0.57
N THR A 62 19.08 10.60 0.48
CA THR A 62 18.72 9.20 0.73
C THR A 62 18.14 9.02 2.13
N PHE A 63 18.79 9.60 3.14
CA PHE A 63 18.32 9.58 4.53
C PHE A 63 16.97 10.30 4.66
N PHE A 64 16.83 11.49 4.08
CA PHE A 64 15.59 12.26 4.13
C PHE A 64 14.42 11.53 3.49
N ILE A 65 14.61 10.99 2.27
CA ILE A 65 13.58 10.20 1.58
C ILE A 65 13.18 8.99 2.43
N SER A 66 14.14 8.24 2.96
CA SER A 66 13.85 7.08 3.80
C SER A 66 13.11 7.47 5.08
N ALA A 67 13.53 8.53 5.75
CA ALA A 67 12.89 9.01 6.97
C ALA A 67 11.45 9.45 6.72
N VAL A 68 11.20 10.26 5.68
CA VAL A 68 9.85 10.72 5.33
C VAL A 68 8.96 9.56 4.90
N THR A 69 9.50 8.60 4.14
CA THR A 69 8.75 7.42 3.70
C THR A 69 8.31 6.55 4.89
N LEU A 70 9.15 6.43 5.93
CA LEU A 70 8.84 5.60 7.10
C LEU A 70 7.98 6.31 8.15
N LEU A 71 7.77 7.62 8.03
CA LEU A 71 6.99 8.41 8.98
C LEU A 71 5.56 7.85 9.23
N PRO A 72 4.78 7.45 8.20
CA PRO A 72 3.45 6.89 8.41
C PRO A 72 3.42 5.62 9.27
N LEU A 73 4.49 4.81 9.27
CA LEU A 73 4.57 3.58 10.08
C LEU A 73 4.66 3.83 11.58
N ILE A 74 5.14 5.01 12.00
CA ILE A 74 5.27 5.38 13.41
C ILE A 74 3.92 5.76 14.00
N SER A 75 3.01 6.25 13.15
CA SER A 75 1.66 6.66 13.56
C SER A 75 0.69 5.48 13.56
N PRO A 76 -0.28 5.42 14.48
CA PRO A 76 -1.39 4.46 14.38
C PRO A 76 -2.13 4.63 13.03
N PRO A 77 -2.58 3.54 12.38
CA PRO A 77 -3.19 3.59 11.04
C PRO A 77 -4.36 4.59 10.93
N PHE A 78 -5.21 4.67 11.94
CA PHE A 78 -6.35 5.60 11.96
C PHE A 78 -5.95 7.09 12.01
N THR A 79 -4.73 7.41 12.42
CA THR A 79 -4.24 8.80 12.48
C THR A 79 -4.16 9.40 11.08
N SER A 80 -3.70 8.63 10.09
CA SER A 80 -3.67 9.05 8.68
C SER A 80 -5.08 9.36 8.17
N SER A 81 -6.06 8.52 8.51
CA SER A 81 -7.46 8.72 8.13
C SER A 81 -8.07 9.98 8.74
N ILE A 82 -7.80 10.22 10.02
CA ILE A 82 -8.25 11.44 10.71
C ILE A 82 -7.58 12.68 10.10
N ALA A 83 -6.26 12.63 9.86
CA ALA A 83 -5.54 13.75 9.27
C ALA A 83 -6.08 14.07 7.86
N LEU A 84 -6.33 13.06 7.04
CA LEU A 84 -6.93 13.24 5.72
C LEU A 84 -8.37 13.79 5.81
N THR A 85 -9.16 13.33 6.77
CA THR A 85 -10.50 13.89 7.01
C THR A 85 -10.45 15.38 7.38
N LEU A 86 -9.50 15.77 8.22
CA LEU A 86 -9.32 17.19 8.58
C LEU A 86 -8.82 18.05 7.41
N CYS A 87 -8.03 17.46 6.53
CA CYS A 87 -7.48 18.16 5.36
C CYS A 87 -8.45 18.20 4.17
N LEU A 88 -9.07 17.06 3.84
CA LEU A 88 -9.83 16.82 2.61
C LEU A 88 -11.30 16.43 2.86
N GLY A 89 -11.75 16.40 4.11
CA GLY A 89 -13.15 16.15 4.46
C GLY A 89 -14.05 17.38 4.23
N PRO A 90 -15.35 17.28 4.49
CA PRO A 90 -16.27 18.42 4.45
C PRO A 90 -15.74 19.55 5.34
N ASN A 91 -15.60 20.73 4.77
CA ASN A 91 -14.94 21.90 5.42
C ASN A 91 -13.45 21.67 5.78
N GLY A 92 -12.79 20.71 5.11
CA GLY A 92 -11.36 20.48 5.30
C GLY A 92 -10.51 21.68 4.91
N ILE A 93 -9.39 21.86 5.62
CA ILE A 93 -8.53 23.06 5.49
C ILE A 93 -8.08 23.26 4.03
N ILE A 94 -7.71 22.17 3.34
CA ILE A 94 -7.20 22.24 1.96
C ILE A 94 -8.35 22.52 0.98
N LEU A 95 -9.50 21.83 1.12
CA LEU A 95 -10.63 22.02 0.20
C LEU A 95 -11.23 23.42 0.33
N THR A 96 -11.35 23.94 1.55
CA THR A 96 -11.80 25.32 1.79
C THR A 96 -10.83 26.32 1.18
N ALA A 97 -9.51 26.12 1.36
CA ALA A 97 -8.50 27.00 0.77
C ALA A 97 -8.49 27.01 -0.76
N LEU A 98 -8.89 25.89 -1.39
CA LEU A 98 -8.98 25.74 -2.85
C LEU A 98 -10.36 26.10 -3.42
N GLY A 99 -11.35 26.44 -2.57
CA GLY A 99 -12.73 26.72 -3.00
C GLY A 99 -13.49 25.49 -3.53
N LEU A 100 -13.09 24.28 -3.12
CA LEU A 100 -13.64 22.99 -3.58
C LEU A 100 -14.58 22.40 -2.50
N GLU A 101 -15.48 23.18 -1.95
CA GLU A 101 -16.34 22.81 -0.81
C GLU A 101 -17.28 21.60 -1.10
N ASN A 102 -17.57 21.33 -2.37
CA ASN A 102 -18.46 20.24 -2.78
C ASN A 102 -17.75 18.91 -3.06
N PHE A 103 -16.44 18.81 -2.82
CA PHE A 103 -15.70 17.58 -3.07
C PHE A 103 -15.94 16.58 -1.93
N ASN A 104 -16.48 15.41 -2.27
CA ASN A 104 -16.67 14.33 -1.31
C ASN A 104 -15.47 13.37 -1.32
N PHE A 105 -14.66 13.45 -0.29
CA PHE A 105 -13.48 12.58 -0.11
C PHE A 105 -13.83 11.22 0.51
N PHE A 106 -15.01 11.06 1.10
CA PHE A 106 -15.44 9.82 1.75
C PHE A 106 -15.76 8.71 0.77
N GLY A 107 -15.77 7.48 1.26
CA GLY A 107 -16.05 6.28 0.50
C GLY A 107 -14.78 5.59 0.00
N PHE A 108 -14.93 4.79 -1.04
CA PHE A 108 -13.87 3.95 -1.59
C PHE A 108 -12.56 4.71 -1.86
N TRP A 109 -12.64 5.89 -2.50
CA TRP A 109 -11.43 6.65 -2.88
C TRP A 109 -10.69 7.25 -1.70
N GLY A 110 -11.41 7.73 -0.69
CA GLY A 110 -10.81 8.23 0.53
C GLY A 110 -10.09 7.15 1.32
N THR A 111 -10.75 6.00 1.46
CA THR A 111 -10.17 4.82 2.10
C THR A 111 -8.94 4.31 1.33
N PHE A 112 -9.05 4.20 -0.01
CA PHE A 112 -7.96 3.78 -0.89
C PHE A 112 -6.71 4.67 -0.75
N ILE A 113 -6.88 5.98 -0.79
CA ILE A 113 -5.76 6.93 -0.65
C ILE A 113 -5.15 6.84 0.74
N SER A 114 -6.00 6.82 1.78
CA SER A 114 -5.54 6.74 3.18
C SER A 114 -4.74 5.48 3.46
N GLU A 115 -5.25 4.31 3.07
CA GLU A 115 -4.57 3.04 3.27
C GLU A 115 -3.30 2.93 2.41
N THR A 116 -3.33 3.42 1.18
CA THR A 116 -2.13 3.45 0.32
C THR A 116 -1.02 4.25 0.98
N LEU A 117 -1.31 5.46 1.49
CA LEU A 117 -0.34 6.30 2.19
C LEU A 117 0.13 5.69 3.51
N THR A 118 -0.70 4.92 4.17
CA THR A 118 -0.35 4.25 5.43
C THR A 118 0.53 3.03 5.21
N TYR A 119 0.27 2.23 4.17
CA TYR A 119 0.91 0.91 4.00
C TYR A 119 2.00 0.85 2.93
N PHE A 120 2.16 1.84 2.03
CA PHE A 120 3.26 1.83 1.05
C PHE A 120 4.66 1.78 1.68
N PRO A 121 4.91 2.28 2.92
CA PRO A 121 6.22 2.14 3.56
C PRO A 121 6.62 0.68 3.81
N ILE A 122 5.65 -0.22 4.01
CA ILE A 122 5.91 -1.67 4.16
C ILE A 122 6.50 -2.23 2.86
N ALA A 123 5.90 -1.85 1.72
CA ALA A 123 6.44 -2.21 0.41
C ALA A 123 7.83 -1.60 0.19
N PHE A 124 8.03 -0.34 0.56
CA PHE A 124 9.32 0.34 0.48
C PHE A 124 10.42 -0.42 1.25
N MET A 125 10.18 -0.79 2.51
CA MET A 125 11.16 -1.53 3.32
C MET A 125 11.48 -2.90 2.71
N THR A 126 10.45 -3.65 2.32
CA THR A 126 10.60 -4.96 1.72
C THR A 126 11.42 -4.89 0.43
N LEU A 127 11.04 -3.98 -0.46
CA LEU A 127 11.68 -3.82 -1.77
C LEU A 127 13.07 -3.22 -1.69
N SER A 128 13.32 -2.28 -0.78
CA SER A 128 14.68 -1.76 -0.52
C SER A 128 15.63 -2.87 -0.10
N THR A 129 15.18 -3.75 0.81
CA THR A 129 15.99 -4.88 1.26
C THR A 129 16.30 -5.85 0.12
N ILE A 130 15.34 -6.12 -0.75
CA ILE A 130 15.51 -7.04 -1.89
C ILE A 130 16.41 -6.43 -2.95
N LEU A 131 16.16 -5.15 -3.31
CA LEU A 131 17.00 -4.45 -4.28
C LEU A 131 18.47 -4.37 -3.82
N MET A 132 18.74 -4.14 -2.52
CA MET A 132 20.09 -4.14 -1.98
C MET A 132 20.80 -5.51 -2.05
N ARG A 133 20.05 -6.61 -2.16
CA ARG A 133 20.60 -7.98 -2.27
C ARG A 133 20.92 -8.40 -3.71
N ILE A 134 20.42 -7.69 -4.71
CA ILE A 134 20.76 -7.94 -6.12
C ILE A 134 22.23 -7.56 -6.30
N ASP A 135 23.04 -8.52 -6.78
CA ASP A 135 24.47 -8.34 -6.99
C ASP A 135 24.73 -7.20 -8.01
N PRO A 136 25.41 -6.13 -7.65
CA PRO A 136 25.75 -5.03 -8.56
C PRO A 136 26.54 -5.50 -9.79
N ASN A 137 27.34 -6.56 -9.66
CA ASN A 137 28.13 -7.10 -10.78
C ASN A 137 27.26 -7.56 -11.96
N LEU A 138 26.01 -7.96 -11.72
CA LEU A 138 25.08 -8.31 -12.79
C LEU A 138 24.66 -7.10 -13.64
N GLU A 139 24.46 -5.96 -12.99
CA GLU A 139 24.17 -4.69 -13.68
C GLU A 139 25.41 -4.16 -14.39
N ASP A 140 26.59 -4.23 -13.77
CA ASP A 140 27.87 -3.81 -14.34
C ASP A 140 28.26 -4.66 -15.57
N ALA A 141 28.01 -5.97 -15.51
CA ALA A 141 28.20 -6.85 -16.66
C ALA A 141 27.31 -6.44 -17.86
N ALA A 142 26.05 -6.12 -17.60
CA ALA A 142 25.14 -5.66 -18.64
C ALA A 142 25.59 -4.30 -19.23
N TYR A 143 26.05 -3.37 -18.40
CA TYR A 143 26.64 -2.10 -18.88
C TYR A 143 27.90 -2.33 -19.71
N SER A 144 28.77 -3.27 -19.32
CA SER A 144 29.99 -3.62 -20.06
C SER A 144 29.69 -4.20 -21.46
N LEU A 145 28.51 -4.84 -21.60
CA LEU A 145 27.99 -5.32 -22.89
C LEU A 145 27.31 -4.23 -23.73
N GLY A 146 27.35 -2.96 -23.28
CA GLY A 146 26.76 -1.83 -23.97
C GLY A 146 25.26 -1.62 -23.77
N ALA A 147 24.66 -2.26 -22.76
CA ALA A 147 23.25 -2.07 -22.47
C ALA A 147 22.97 -0.64 -21.93
N SER A 148 21.88 -0.03 -22.38
CA SER A 148 21.42 1.25 -21.83
C SER A 148 20.84 1.05 -20.41
N PRO A 149 20.77 2.10 -19.55
CA PRO A 149 20.20 2.00 -18.20
C PRO A 149 18.78 1.41 -18.18
N PHE A 150 17.94 1.75 -19.15
CA PHE A 150 16.61 1.20 -19.27
C PHE A 150 16.63 -0.30 -19.62
N ASN A 151 17.55 -0.72 -20.47
CA ASN A 151 17.70 -2.15 -20.80
C ASN A 151 18.22 -2.95 -19.59
N VAL A 152 19.18 -2.41 -18.82
CA VAL A 152 19.65 -3.03 -17.58
C VAL A 152 18.50 -3.17 -16.58
N PHE A 153 17.73 -2.10 -16.37
CA PHE A 153 16.53 -2.15 -15.53
C PHE A 153 15.57 -3.26 -15.97
N LYS A 154 15.22 -3.30 -17.27
CA LYS A 154 14.22 -4.23 -17.81
C LYS A 154 14.69 -5.69 -17.81
N SER A 155 15.98 -5.95 -18.08
CA SER A 155 16.51 -7.30 -18.27
C SER A 155 17.16 -7.89 -17.01
N VAL A 156 17.59 -7.07 -16.06
CA VAL A 156 18.30 -7.51 -14.84
C VAL A 156 17.51 -7.12 -13.60
N THR A 157 17.40 -5.81 -13.32
CA THR A 157 16.89 -5.34 -12.02
C THR A 157 15.42 -5.70 -11.83
N PHE A 158 14.56 -5.43 -12.80
CA PHE A 158 13.12 -5.69 -12.69
C PHE A 158 12.79 -7.18 -12.57
N PRO A 159 13.30 -8.09 -13.43
CA PRO A 159 13.03 -9.51 -13.30
C PRO A 159 13.49 -10.12 -11.97
N LEU A 160 14.66 -9.69 -11.47
CA LEU A 160 15.17 -10.13 -10.18
C LEU A 160 14.37 -9.56 -8.99
N SER A 161 13.68 -8.43 -9.18
CA SER A 161 12.82 -7.84 -8.15
C SER A 161 11.39 -8.42 -8.13
N VAL A 162 10.94 -9.17 -9.15
CA VAL A 162 9.57 -9.70 -9.26
C VAL A 162 9.15 -10.54 -8.04
N PRO A 163 9.96 -11.46 -7.49
CA PRO A 163 9.58 -12.18 -6.28
C PRO A 163 9.39 -11.24 -5.08
N GLY A 164 10.19 -10.17 -5.02
CA GLY A 164 10.06 -9.13 -4.02
C GLY A 164 8.80 -8.28 -4.19
N LEU A 165 8.45 -7.95 -5.42
CA LEU A 165 7.21 -7.24 -5.71
C LEU A 165 5.99 -8.05 -5.30
N ALA A 166 5.98 -9.36 -5.57
CA ALA A 166 4.91 -10.26 -5.15
C ALA A 166 4.79 -10.31 -3.61
N ASN A 167 5.93 -10.41 -2.91
CA ASN A 167 5.94 -10.41 -1.45
C ASN A 167 5.45 -9.07 -0.87
N ALA A 168 5.94 -7.95 -1.40
CA ALA A 168 5.51 -6.61 -0.97
C ALA A 168 4.01 -6.41 -1.19
N PHE A 169 3.50 -6.83 -2.36
CA PHE A 169 2.07 -6.79 -2.67
C PHE A 169 1.24 -7.59 -1.64
N LEU A 170 1.63 -8.84 -1.36
CA LEU A 170 0.92 -9.68 -0.41
C LEU A 170 0.92 -9.10 1.01
N LEU A 171 2.03 -8.49 1.44
CA LEU A 171 2.11 -7.83 2.74
C LEU A 171 1.16 -6.62 2.81
N VAL A 172 1.21 -5.72 1.83
CA VAL A 172 0.34 -4.53 1.79
C VAL A 172 -1.12 -4.93 1.65
N PHE A 173 -1.42 -5.90 0.77
CA PHE A 173 -2.75 -6.48 0.61
C PHE A 173 -3.30 -7.02 1.94
N SER A 174 -2.49 -7.79 2.67
CA SER A 174 -2.90 -8.38 3.94
C SER A 174 -3.14 -7.33 5.01
N CYS A 175 -2.31 -6.27 5.07
CA CYS A 175 -2.49 -5.16 5.98
C CYS A 175 -3.78 -4.39 5.68
N SER A 176 -4.04 -4.08 4.41
CA SER A 176 -5.28 -3.41 3.98
C SER A 176 -6.52 -4.26 4.24
N LEU A 177 -6.47 -5.57 3.97
CA LEU A 177 -7.60 -6.47 4.22
C LEU A 177 -7.91 -6.61 5.73
N ALA A 178 -6.90 -6.48 6.58
CA ALA A 178 -7.05 -6.54 8.03
C ALA A 178 -7.41 -5.19 8.66
N ASP A 179 -7.34 -4.08 7.91
CA ASP A 179 -7.70 -2.76 8.41
C ASP A 179 -9.22 -2.58 8.45
N PHE A 180 -9.73 -2.36 9.65
CA PHE A 180 -11.13 -2.00 9.86
C PHE A 180 -11.30 -0.53 10.25
N ALA A 181 -10.23 0.08 10.76
CA ALA A 181 -10.32 1.42 11.34
C ALA A 181 -10.43 2.51 10.26
N THR A 182 -9.65 2.40 9.18
CA THR A 182 -9.71 3.35 8.07
C THR A 182 -11.07 3.33 7.35
N PRO A 183 -11.62 2.15 6.96
CA PRO A 183 -12.98 2.09 6.41
C PRO A 183 -14.07 2.58 7.36
N LEU A 184 -13.90 2.41 8.67
CA LEU A 184 -14.85 2.93 9.66
C LEU A 184 -14.90 4.47 9.68
N VAL A 185 -13.76 5.12 9.47
CA VAL A 185 -13.66 6.59 9.47
C VAL A 185 -14.02 7.20 8.12
N LEU A 186 -13.58 6.58 7.03
CA LEU A 186 -13.65 7.15 5.67
C LEU A 186 -14.61 6.42 4.73
N GLY A 187 -15.07 5.22 5.08
CA GLY A 187 -15.85 4.37 4.17
C GLY A 187 -17.27 4.86 3.89
N GLY A 188 -17.85 5.74 4.71
CA GLY A 188 -19.16 6.37 4.52
C GLY A 188 -20.33 5.48 4.94
#